data_bd649cd6d514a36153618bbd0b5cade4
#
_entry.id   bd649cd6d514a36153618bbd0b5cade4
#
_cell.length_a   1.000
_cell.length_b   1.000
_cell.length_c   1.000
_cell.angle_alpha   90.00
_cell.angle_beta   90.00
_cell.angle_gamma   90.00
#
_symmetry.space_group_name_H-M   'P 1'
#
loop_
_entity.id
_entity.type
_entity.pdbx_description
1 polymer ?
#
loop_
_entity_poly.entity_id
_entity_poly.type
_entity_poly.pdbx_seq_one_letter_code
_entity_poly.pdbx_strand_id
1 'polypeptide(L)'
;MKRVTLIITAVLTVLMLTACSSNKVVYESNTESQGGNKAWTVLIYMCGGDDESVNGDYSKKLDEIMNVNYSDNINVIVQTGGSSKWHTKNIYSDYCQRFKAGKNKLYLEDQSMAVDMGDYNTLANFISWGTSKYKANHYMLILSGAGGGLMNGMAYDELNGNDS
;
A
#
# COMPACT_ATOMS: atom_id res chain seq x y z
N MET A 1 -32.27 -41.49 16.52
CA MET A 1 -30.99 -41.20 15.81
C MET A 1 -31.08 -40.10 14.73
N LYS A 2 -32.15 -39.98 13.94
CA LYS A 2 -32.26 -38.94 12.87
C LYS A 2 -32.32 -37.50 13.34
N ARG A 3 -32.82 -37.20 14.56
CA ARG A 3 -32.93 -35.81 15.09
C ARG A 3 -31.62 -35.26 15.65
N VAL A 4 -30.73 -36.09 16.13
CA VAL A 4 -29.40 -35.69 16.65
C VAL A 4 -28.46 -35.32 15.52
N THR A 5 -28.53 -36.06 14.38
CA THR A 5 -27.71 -35.79 13.19
C THR A 5 -28.06 -34.45 12.53
N LEU A 6 -29.34 -34.04 12.58
CA LEU A 6 -29.79 -32.76 12.00
C LEU A 6 -29.32 -31.53 12.81
N ILE A 7 -29.19 -31.67 14.13
CA ILE A 7 -28.73 -30.62 15.01
C ILE A 7 -27.21 -30.42 14.86
N ILE A 8 -26.45 -31.49 14.68
CA ILE A 8 -25.00 -31.41 14.50
C ILE A 8 -24.63 -30.76 13.15
N THR A 9 -25.40 -31.03 12.08
CA THR A 9 -25.20 -30.38 10.79
C THR A 9 -25.57 -28.89 10.84
N ALA A 10 -26.58 -28.49 11.58
CA ALA A 10 -26.97 -27.08 11.72
C ALA A 10 -25.97 -26.28 12.56
N VAL A 11 -25.32 -26.87 13.55
CA VAL A 11 -24.28 -26.22 14.35
C VAL A 11 -22.96 -26.10 13.58
N LEU A 12 -22.64 -27.05 12.69
CA LEU A 12 -21.42 -27.00 11.90
C LEU A 12 -21.49 -25.95 10.77
N THR A 13 -22.67 -25.60 10.28
CA THR A 13 -22.86 -24.57 9.24
C THR A 13 -22.83 -23.15 9.78
N VAL A 14 -23.08 -22.94 11.06
CA VAL A 14 -23.05 -21.61 11.70
C VAL A 14 -21.62 -21.17 12.07
N LEU A 15 -20.66 -22.11 12.19
CA LEU A 15 -19.28 -21.79 12.55
C LEU A 15 -18.41 -21.26 11.38
N MET A 16 -18.93 -21.20 10.13
CA MET A 16 -18.17 -20.76 8.95
C MET A 16 -18.40 -19.31 8.55
N LEU A 17 -19.08 -18.48 9.32
CA LEU A 17 -19.44 -17.11 8.95
C LEU A 17 -18.71 -16.01 9.73
N THR A 18 -17.62 -16.33 10.41
CA THR A 18 -16.67 -15.28 10.83
C THR A 18 -15.63 -15.09 9.76
N ALA A 19 -16.05 -14.53 8.61
CA ALA A 19 -15.12 -13.94 7.66
C ALA A 19 -14.53 -12.70 8.33
N CYS A 20 -13.42 -12.88 9.02
CA CYS A 20 -12.58 -11.80 9.47
C CYS A 20 -12.12 -11.05 8.21
N SER A 21 -12.71 -9.89 7.94
CA SER A 21 -12.27 -8.99 6.88
C SER A 21 -10.91 -8.44 7.30
N SER A 22 -9.85 -9.21 7.06
CA SER A 22 -8.49 -8.70 7.24
C SER A 22 -8.11 -7.91 6.00
N ASN A 23 -7.70 -6.66 6.17
CA ASN A 23 -7.09 -5.83 5.14
C ASN A 23 -5.99 -6.62 4.44
N LYS A 24 -6.00 -6.65 3.11
CA LYS A 24 -5.21 -7.60 2.34
C LYS A 24 -4.44 -6.93 1.22
N VAL A 25 -3.14 -7.18 1.18
CA VAL A 25 -2.36 -6.94 -0.04
C VAL A 25 -2.59 -8.12 -0.98
N VAL A 26 -2.97 -7.87 -2.22
CA VAL A 26 -3.27 -8.88 -3.24
C VAL A 26 -2.32 -8.73 -4.42
N TYR A 27 -1.82 -9.85 -4.91
CA TYR A 27 -0.95 -9.93 -6.08
C TYR A 27 -1.75 -10.14 -7.39
N GLU A 28 -3.06 -9.90 -7.35
CA GLU A 28 -3.91 -9.99 -8.54
C GLU A 28 -3.88 -8.66 -9.29
N SER A 29 -3.72 -8.71 -10.61
CA SER A 29 -3.81 -7.53 -11.44
C SER A 29 -5.23 -6.97 -11.42
N ASN A 30 -5.34 -5.68 -11.17
CA ASN A 30 -6.62 -4.99 -11.28
C ASN A 30 -6.95 -4.81 -12.77
N THR A 31 -7.87 -5.61 -13.30
CA THR A 31 -8.36 -5.53 -14.69
C THR A 31 -9.39 -4.41 -14.90
N GLU A 32 -9.41 -3.36 -14.07
CA GLU A 32 -10.21 -2.20 -14.39
C GLU A 32 -9.76 -1.62 -15.73
N SER A 33 -10.64 -1.63 -16.72
CA SER A 33 -10.41 -0.99 -18.00
C SER A 33 -10.08 0.49 -17.76
N GLN A 34 -8.94 0.93 -18.28
CA GLN A 34 -8.55 2.34 -18.28
C GLN A 34 -9.45 3.13 -19.24
N GLY A 35 -10.71 3.30 -18.88
CA GLY A 35 -11.68 4.09 -19.63
C GLY A 35 -11.66 5.53 -19.15
N GLY A 36 -11.00 6.41 -19.91
CA GLY A 36 -11.02 7.86 -19.68
C GLY A 36 -10.08 8.35 -18.57
N ASN A 37 -9.79 9.64 -18.60
CA ASN A 37 -9.01 10.28 -17.52
C ASN A 37 -9.86 10.36 -16.25
N LYS A 38 -9.32 9.88 -15.14
CA LYS A 38 -9.90 10.10 -13.81
C LYS A 38 -9.79 11.60 -13.43
N ALA A 39 -10.55 12.05 -12.43
CA ALA A 39 -10.39 13.42 -11.95
C ALA A 39 -9.03 13.62 -11.27
N TRP A 40 -8.65 12.68 -10.43
CA TRP A 40 -7.41 12.75 -9.66
C TRP A 40 -6.61 11.44 -9.70
N THR A 41 -5.28 11.60 -9.72
CA THR A 41 -4.35 10.55 -9.31
C THR A 41 -3.52 11.07 -8.14
N VAL A 42 -3.66 10.41 -6.99
CA VAL A 42 -2.90 10.69 -5.77
C VAL A 42 -1.74 9.70 -5.71
N LEU A 43 -0.53 10.20 -5.69
CA LEU A 43 0.72 9.45 -5.59
C LEU A 43 1.25 9.61 -4.16
N ILE A 44 1.38 8.51 -3.42
CA ILE A 44 1.88 8.49 -2.05
C ILE A 44 3.24 7.79 -2.06
N TYR A 45 4.30 8.55 -1.83
CA TYR A 45 5.66 8.05 -1.69
C TYR A 45 5.95 7.81 -0.21
N MET A 46 6.06 6.55 0.21
CA MET A 46 6.10 6.14 1.61
C MET A 46 7.45 5.49 1.93
N CYS A 47 8.34 6.26 2.57
CA CYS A 47 9.59 5.77 3.12
C CYS A 47 9.39 5.43 4.60
N GLY A 48 9.39 4.14 4.94
CA GLY A 48 9.01 3.66 6.26
C GLY A 48 10.02 3.97 7.36
N GLY A 49 11.31 3.86 7.04
CA GLY A 49 12.38 4.06 8.02
C GLY A 49 12.19 3.20 9.28
N ASP A 50 12.77 3.66 10.37
CA ASP A 50 12.69 3.04 11.70
C ASP A 50 11.30 3.22 12.37
N ASP A 51 10.55 4.25 12.01
CA ASP A 51 9.15 4.42 12.45
C ASP A 51 8.29 3.22 12.02
N GLU A 52 8.55 2.64 10.83
CA GLU A 52 7.86 1.44 10.39
C GLU A 52 8.44 0.19 11.02
N SER A 53 9.77 0.00 10.99
CA SER A 53 10.39 -1.24 11.45
C SER A 53 10.19 -1.49 12.94
N VAL A 54 10.16 -0.43 13.74
CA VAL A 54 9.98 -0.49 15.21
C VAL A 54 8.51 -0.42 15.60
N ASN A 55 7.78 0.55 15.07
CA ASN A 55 6.45 0.92 15.55
C ASN A 55 5.29 0.47 14.66
N GLY A 56 5.56 0.15 13.37
CA GLY A 56 4.54 -0.18 12.38
C GLY A 56 3.66 1.02 12.01
N ASP A 57 4.18 2.24 12.09
CA ASP A 57 3.37 3.44 11.92
C ASP A 57 2.90 3.63 10.47
N TYR A 58 3.71 3.22 9.50
CA TYR A 58 3.31 3.26 8.09
C TYR A 58 2.38 2.11 7.73
N SER A 59 2.50 0.96 8.37
CA SER A 59 1.52 -0.12 8.27
C SER A 59 0.14 0.31 8.76
N LYS A 60 0.05 1.07 9.85
CA LYS A 60 -1.21 1.66 10.33
C LYS A 60 -1.80 2.65 9.31
N LYS A 61 -0.95 3.53 8.72
CA LYS A 61 -1.37 4.45 7.65
C LYS A 61 -1.88 3.70 6.40
N LEU A 62 -1.25 2.58 6.04
CA LEU A 62 -1.71 1.74 4.94
C LEU A 62 -3.07 1.11 5.23
N ASP A 63 -3.30 0.67 6.47
CA ASP A 63 -4.62 0.17 6.89
C ASP A 63 -5.69 1.27 6.78
N GLU A 64 -5.38 2.50 7.18
CA GLU A 64 -6.28 3.64 7.00
C GLU A 64 -6.56 3.91 5.53
N ILE A 65 -5.54 3.91 4.66
CA ILE A 65 -5.68 4.06 3.20
C ILE A 65 -6.60 2.96 2.64
N MET A 66 -6.41 1.70 3.03
CA MET A 66 -7.26 0.59 2.58
C MET A 66 -8.71 0.70 3.04
N ASN A 67 -8.96 1.31 4.20
CA ASN A 67 -10.30 1.45 4.77
C ASN A 67 -11.14 2.57 4.12
N VAL A 68 -10.52 3.42 3.28
CA VAL A 68 -11.25 4.47 2.56
C VAL A 68 -12.05 3.87 1.42
N ASN A 69 -13.31 4.30 1.28
CA ASN A 69 -14.13 3.99 0.12
C ASN A 69 -13.92 5.07 -0.95
N TYR A 70 -12.95 4.84 -1.83
CA TYR A 70 -12.62 5.79 -2.89
C TYR A 70 -13.71 5.89 -3.94
N SER A 71 -13.90 7.10 -4.48
CA SER A 71 -14.70 7.30 -5.68
C SER A 71 -14.02 6.63 -6.89
N ASP A 72 -14.82 6.08 -7.79
CA ASP A 72 -14.32 5.50 -9.06
C ASP A 72 -13.57 6.51 -9.93
N ASN A 73 -13.67 7.80 -9.61
CA ASN A 73 -13.02 8.88 -10.35
C ASN A 73 -11.65 9.29 -9.76
N ILE A 74 -11.11 8.52 -8.81
CA ILE A 74 -9.83 8.78 -8.15
C ILE A 74 -8.96 7.53 -8.22
N ASN A 75 -7.69 7.69 -8.60
CA ASN A 75 -6.66 6.69 -8.37
C ASN A 75 -5.84 7.07 -7.13
N VAL A 76 -5.58 6.10 -6.26
CA VAL A 76 -4.65 6.26 -5.15
C VAL A 76 -3.56 5.20 -5.30
N ILE A 77 -2.33 5.67 -5.47
CA ILE A 77 -1.17 4.85 -5.78
C ILE A 77 -0.15 5.05 -4.68
N VAL A 78 0.35 3.96 -4.11
CA VAL A 78 1.31 3.99 -3.01
C VAL A 78 2.59 3.29 -3.44
N GLN A 79 3.75 3.91 -3.22
CA GLN A 79 5.05 3.24 -3.25
C GLN A 79 5.54 3.06 -1.83
N THR A 80 6.04 1.86 -1.51
CA THR A 80 6.61 1.51 -0.20
C THR A 80 8.07 1.10 -0.35
N GLY A 81 8.90 1.43 0.64
CA GLY A 81 10.32 1.06 0.72
C GLY A 81 10.98 1.70 1.93
N GLY A 82 12.30 1.53 2.05
CA GLY A 82 13.16 2.23 3.01
C GLY A 82 13.00 1.77 4.47
N SER A 83 12.42 0.59 4.73
CA SER A 83 12.32 0.04 6.08
C SER A 83 12.84 -1.39 6.14
N SER A 84 13.56 -1.74 7.18
CA SER A 84 14.13 -3.08 7.39
C SER A 84 13.06 -4.13 7.71
N LYS A 85 11.85 -3.68 8.09
CA LYS A 85 10.70 -4.54 8.37
C LYS A 85 9.41 -3.80 8.13
N TRP A 86 8.44 -4.46 7.48
CA TRP A 86 7.06 -4.01 7.36
C TRP A 86 6.14 -4.86 8.22
N HIS A 87 5.19 -4.23 8.91
CA HIS A 87 4.20 -4.91 9.75
C HIS A 87 2.94 -5.32 8.96
N THR A 88 2.71 -4.72 7.79
CA THR A 88 1.66 -5.14 6.85
C THR A 88 2.08 -6.41 6.11
N LYS A 89 1.19 -7.40 6.07
CA LYS A 89 1.41 -8.65 5.33
C LYS A 89 1.60 -8.38 3.84
N ASN A 90 2.55 -9.11 3.22
CA ASN A 90 2.87 -9.03 1.80
C ASN A 90 3.52 -7.71 1.35
N ILE A 91 3.99 -6.90 2.28
CA ILE A 91 4.97 -5.86 2.01
C ILE A 91 6.31 -6.34 2.59
N TYR A 92 7.35 -6.23 1.79
CA TYR A 92 8.66 -6.83 2.10
C TYR A 92 9.77 -5.80 2.01
N SER A 93 10.70 -5.84 2.95
CA SER A 93 11.86 -4.93 2.99
C SER A 93 12.81 -5.08 1.81
N ASP A 94 12.90 -6.29 1.24
CA ASP A 94 13.79 -6.57 0.11
C ASP A 94 13.30 -5.98 -1.22
N TYR A 95 12.12 -5.32 -1.21
CA TYR A 95 11.49 -4.80 -2.41
C TYR A 95 11.03 -3.36 -2.24
N CYS A 96 11.12 -2.62 -3.35
CA CYS A 96 10.34 -1.42 -3.59
C CYS A 96 9.05 -1.86 -4.30
N GLN A 97 7.90 -1.65 -3.66
CA GLN A 97 6.62 -2.14 -4.15
C GLN A 97 5.66 -0.97 -4.42
N ARG A 98 4.91 -1.07 -5.52
CA ARG A 98 3.90 -0.08 -5.92
C ARG A 98 2.53 -0.71 -5.93
N PHE A 99 1.60 -0.06 -5.28
CA PHE A 99 0.25 -0.57 -5.11
C PHE A 99 -0.79 0.43 -5.59
N LYS A 100 -1.91 -0.08 -6.12
CA LYS A 100 -3.15 0.67 -6.24
C LYS A 100 -4.04 0.37 -5.04
N ALA A 101 -4.48 1.40 -4.33
CA ALA A 101 -5.42 1.24 -3.25
C ALA A 101 -6.83 0.95 -3.78
N GLY A 102 -7.48 -0.02 -3.18
CA GLY A 102 -8.86 -0.39 -3.41
C GLY A 102 -9.59 -0.63 -2.10
N LYS A 103 -10.86 -0.97 -2.18
CA LYS A 103 -11.67 -1.21 -0.99
C LYS A 103 -11.13 -2.39 -0.18
N ASN A 104 -10.65 -2.11 1.02
CA ASN A 104 -10.09 -3.07 1.99
C ASN A 104 -8.87 -3.86 1.47
N LYS A 105 -8.14 -3.35 0.49
CA LYS A 105 -6.96 -4.02 -0.05
C LYS A 105 -6.04 -3.10 -0.86
N LEU A 106 -4.79 -3.55 -1.02
CA LEU A 106 -3.81 -3.01 -1.95
C LEU A 106 -3.57 -4.02 -3.07
N TYR A 107 -3.68 -3.57 -4.31
CA TYR A 107 -3.32 -4.37 -5.48
C TYR A 107 -1.87 -4.08 -5.85
N LEU A 108 -1.03 -5.11 -5.91
CA LEU A 108 0.34 -4.95 -6.37
C LEU A 108 0.35 -4.67 -7.88
N GLU A 109 0.93 -3.54 -8.25
CA GLU A 109 0.97 -3.04 -9.62
C GLU A 109 2.36 -3.11 -10.24
N ASP A 110 3.41 -3.05 -9.40
CA ASP A 110 4.80 -3.10 -9.79
C ASP A 110 5.70 -3.45 -8.61
N GLN A 111 6.83 -4.10 -8.85
CA GLN A 111 7.81 -4.47 -7.84
C GLN A 111 9.21 -4.52 -8.44
N SER A 112 10.16 -3.96 -7.74
CA SER A 112 11.60 -4.11 -8.01
C SER A 112 12.33 -4.53 -6.74
N MET A 113 13.61 -4.86 -6.84
CA MET A 113 14.47 -4.97 -5.65
C MET A 113 14.46 -3.64 -4.89
N ALA A 114 14.77 -3.69 -3.59
CA ALA A 114 14.88 -2.49 -2.78
C ALA A 114 15.82 -1.47 -3.42
N VAL A 115 15.41 -0.22 -3.36
CA VAL A 115 16.12 0.95 -3.89
C VAL A 115 16.24 1.97 -2.78
N ASP A 116 17.20 2.87 -2.90
CA ASP A 116 17.34 4.01 -1.99
C ASP A 116 16.11 4.93 -2.13
N MET A 117 15.28 4.96 -1.09
CA MET A 117 14.09 5.82 -1.04
C MET A 117 14.44 7.29 -0.79
N GLY A 118 15.67 7.58 -0.41
CA GLY A 118 16.21 8.94 -0.33
C GLY A 118 16.72 9.50 -1.65
N ASP A 119 16.97 8.65 -2.65
CA ASP A 119 17.44 9.10 -3.97
C ASP A 119 16.31 9.79 -4.74
N TYR A 120 16.57 11.03 -5.18
CA TYR A 120 15.63 11.81 -5.99
C TYR A 120 15.23 11.11 -7.30
N ASN A 121 16.10 10.27 -7.87
CA ASN A 121 15.78 9.49 -9.07
C ASN A 121 14.71 8.44 -8.79
N THR A 122 14.71 7.83 -7.60
CA THR A 122 13.68 6.89 -7.17
C THR A 122 12.31 7.58 -7.09
N LEU A 123 12.26 8.78 -6.51
CA LEU A 123 11.05 9.58 -6.47
C LEU A 123 10.59 10.00 -7.88
N ALA A 124 11.51 10.52 -8.71
CA ALA A 124 11.21 10.95 -10.07
C ALA A 124 10.68 9.79 -10.93
N ASN A 125 11.25 8.58 -10.77
CA ASN A 125 10.80 7.37 -11.44
C ASN A 125 9.37 7.00 -11.01
N PHE A 126 9.07 7.05 -9.72
CA PHE A 126 7.71 6.80 -9.22
C PHE A 126 6.68 7.77 -9.80
N ILE A 127 6.99 9.08 -9.79
CA ILE A 127 6.11 10.11 -10.36
C ILE A 127 5.88 9.84 -11.85
N SER A 128 6.95 9.62 -12.62
CA SER A 128 6.88 9.35 -14.06
C SER A 128 6.04 8.10 -14.37
N TRP A 129 6.31 7.00 -13.67
CA TRP A 129 5.56 5.76 -13.80
C TRP A 129 4.07 5.94 -13.46
N GLY A 130 3.79 6.56 -12.30
CA GLY A 130 2.42 6.74 -11.83
C GLY A 130 1.59 7.64 -12.74
N THR A 131 2.15 8.78 -13.17
CA THR A 131 1.46 9.71 -14.09
C THR A 131 1.31 9.16 -15.50
N SER A 132 2.21 8.26 -15.93
CA SER A 132 2.10 7.58 -17.22
C SER A 132 1.02 6.50 -17.21
N LYS A 133 0.95 5.69 -16.15
CA LYS A 133 0.02 4.57 -16.03
C LYS A 133 -1.38 4.98 -15.62
N TYR A 134 -1.51 5.97 -14.72
CA TYR A 134 -2.77 6.41 -14.14
C TYR A 134 -3.11 7.83 -14.57
N LYS A 135 -3.60 7.97 -15.80
CA LYS A 135 -3.98 9.27 -16.38
C LYS A 135 -5.14 9.91 -15.61
N ALA A 136 -4.98 11.19 -15.28
CA ALA A 136 -5.99 11.99 -14.61
C ALA A 136 -5.90 13.46 -15.04
N ASN A 137 -6.93 14.24 -14.74
CA ASN A 137 -6.95 15.67 -14.99
C ASN A 137 -6.06 16.43 -14.00
N HIS A 138 -5.92 15.90 -12.77
CA HIS A 138 -5.13 16.48 -11.69
C HIS A 138 -4.28 15.42 -11.02
N TYR A 139 -3.12 15.83 -10.53
CA TYR A 139 -2.20 14.98 -9.80
C TYR A 139 -1.87 15.58 -8.44
N MET A 140 -1.75 14.73 -7.41
CA MET A 140 -1.27 15.10 -6.08
C MET A 140 -0.14 14.17 -5.70
N LEU A 141 0.96 14.73 -5.20
CA LEU A 141 2.06 13.98 -4.60
C LEU A 141 2.04 14.18 -3.09
N ILE A 142 2.06 13.08 -2.34
CA ILE A 142 2.22 13.06 -0.89
C ILE A 142 3.54 12.35 -0.61
N LEU A 143 4.45 13.05 0.06
CA LEU A 143 5.69 12.51 0.55
C LEU A 143 5.50 12.17 2.03
N SER A 144 5.74 10.93 2.40
CA SER A 144 5.55 10.42 3.75
C SER A 144 6.84 9.71 4.22
N GLY A 145 7.53 10.32 5.15
CA GLY A 145 8.77 9.86 5.75
C GLY A 145 8.94 10.47 7.13
N ALA A 146 9.92 10.01 7.91
CA ALA A 146 10.19 10.49 9.26
C ALA A 146 10.58 11.98 9.29
N GLY A 147 11.24 12.45 8.25
CA GLY A 147 11.62 13.85 8.08
C GLY A 147 12.66 14.34 9.11
N GLY A 148 13.82 14.78 8.63
CA GLY A 148 14.87 15.37 9.48
C GLY A 148 14.95 16.90 9.43
N GLY A 149 13.95 17.56 8.86
CA GLY A 149 13.97 19.00 8.65
C GLY A 149 14.95 19.43 7.55
N LEU A 150 15.32 20.71 7.56
CA LEU A 150 16.19 21.30 6.52
C LEU A 150 17.60 20.70 6.45
N MET A 151 18.06 20.09 7.53
CA MET A 151 19.44 19.58 7.63
C MET A 151 19.56 18.10 7.29
N ASN A 152 18.50 17.31 7.53
CA ASN A 152 18.55 15.84 7.43
C ASN A 152 17.51 15.32 6.43
N GLY A 153 17.00 16.19 5.54
CA GLY A 153 16.12 15.76 4.46
C GLY A 153 14.70 15.39 4.89
N MET A 154 13.99 14.77 3.98
CA MET A 154 12.57 14.49 4.09
C MET A 154 12.25 13.04 4.45
N ALA A 155 13.14 12.13 4.15
CA ALA A 155 12.96 10.72 4.38
C ALA A 155 14.27 10.08 4.86
N TYR A 156 14.18 9.21 5.85
CA TYR A 156 15.26 8.36 6.29
C TYR A 156 15.06 6.96 5.75
N ASP A 157 15.96 6.49 4.90
CA ASP A 157 16.01 5.13 4.41
C ASP A 157 16.88 4.26 5.31
N GLU A 158 16.26 3.42 6.12
CA GLU A 158 16.94 2.55 7.09
C GLU A 158 17.86 1.53 6.42
N LEU A 159 17.57 1.13 5.18
CA LEU A 159 18.34 0.12 4.46
C LEU A 159 19.59 0.70 3.81
N ASN A 160 19.54 1.97 3.42
CA ASN A 160 20.62 2.64 2.70
C ASN A 160 21.39 3.64 3.56
N GLY A 161 20.90 3.94 4.78
CA GLY A 161 21.56 4.81 5.73
C GLY A 161 21.79 6.23 5.23
N ASN A 162 20.98 6.67 4.25
CA ASN A 162 21.11 7.96 3.62
C ASN A 162 20.01 8.89 4.09
N ASP A 163 20.42 9.93 4.74
CA ASP A 163 19.66 11.12 5.02
C ASP A 163 19.64 11.95 3.73
N SER A 164 18.50 12.10 3.13
CA SER A 164 18.33 12.91 1.92
C SER A 164 17.31 14.02 2.12
#